data_b5ff7563090ea35ae66656c2027b54ae
#
_entry.id   b5ff7563090ea35ae66656c2027b54ae
#
_cell.length_a   1.000
_cell.length_b   1.000
_cell.length_c   1.000
_cell.angle_alpha   90.00
_cell.angle_beta   90.00
_cell.angle_gamma   90.00
#
_symmetry.space_group_name_H-M   'P 1'
#
loop_
_entity.id
_entity.type
_entity.pdbx_description
1 polymer ?
#
loop_
_entity_poly.entity_id
_entity_poly.type
_entity_poly.pdbx_seq_one_letter_code
_entity_poly.pdbx_strand_id
1 'polypeptide(L)'
;MDAGYHSTSLGTNDGNSISLSPLSSASAIRSAFLPAFDNETNNDNCLTMSHQTKQQKLENIYSHLPEAVYETLSDNPDRFPANNMLLNDMMYYKLLSLKSCGCTLDIFSDVSSDLSERIYNKLSEFKDFESFADILKTKQYTHTRITRALTHILLDMKDSDVKNFASSLCTEKKIMYARLLGMNKKKGQLLRNITDIPVITKVANASRTFEKFSDLLFDDNVPLKNHNTFTDNLNKVFKYDIFASELYRHCMNNKIPDEYRAGIYMQ
;
A
#
# COMPACT_ATOMS: atom_id res chain seq x y z
N MET A 1 -37.01 -20.71 -8.97
CA MET A 1 -36.09 -21.80 -8.55
C MET A 1 -35.26 -21.26 -7.41
N ASP A 2 -35.78 -21.47 -6.20
CA ASP A 2 -35.19 -20.93 -4.97
C ASP A 2 -34.09 -21.87 -4.50
N ALA A 3 -32.89 -21.34 -4.35
CA ALA A 3 -31.77 -22.03 -3.69
C ALA A 3 -31.78 -21.67 -2.20
N GLY A 4 -32.42 -22.56 -1.42
CA GLY A 4 -32.44 -22.42 0.05
C GLY A 4 -31.07 -22.69 0.67
N TYR A 5 -30.58 -21.75 1.42
CA TYR A 5 -29.46 -21.96 2.34
C TYR A 5 -29.98 -22.58 3.64
N HIS A 6 -29.64 -23.84 3.88
CA HIS A 6 -29.87 -24.51 5.16
C HIS A 6 -28.87 -24.03 6.21
N SER A 7 -29.36 -23.36 7.22
CA SER A 7 -28.64 -23.12 8.47
C SER A 7 -28.76 -24.35 9.38
N THR A 8 -27.68 -25.07 9.62
CA THR A 8 -27.59 -26.08 10.66
C THR A 8 -27.14 -25.44 11.96
N SER A 9 -28.07 -25.32 12.90
CA SER A 9 -27.78 -25.00 14.29
C SER A 9 -27.34 -26.26 15.03
N LEU A 10 -26.09 -26.28 15.50
CA LEU A 10 -25.65 -27.23 16.54
C LEU A 10 -25.47 -26.44 17.83
N GLY A 11 -26.41 -26.64 18.75
CA GLY A 11 -26.30 -26.13 20.11
C GLY A 11 -25.44 -27.07 20.95
N THR A 12 -24.44 -26.52 21.63
CA THR A 12 -23.98 -26.96 22.93
C THR A 12 -23.50 -25.74 23.71
N ASN A 13 -24.05 -25.56 24.90
CA ASN A 13 -23.67 -24.56 25.89
C ASN A 13 -22.21 -24.77 26.29
N ASP A 14 -21.40 -23.70 26.18
CA ASP A 14 -20.53 -23.27 27.26
C ASP A 14 -19.93 -21.90 26.88
N GLY A 15 -19.80 -21.04 27.88
CA GLY A 15 -19.68 -19.60 27.77
C GLY A 15 -18.55 -19.05 26.92
N ASN A 16 -18.83 -17.92 26.27
CA ASN A 16 -17.96 -17.07 25.46
C ASN A 16 -17.60 -17.57 24.04
N SER A 17 -18.56 -18.03 23.27
CA SER A 17 -18.42 -18.05 21.84
C SER A 17 -18.76 -16.67 21.25
N ILE A 18 -17.74 -15.88 20.92
CA ILE A 18 -17.87 -14.76 20.00
C ILE A 18 -18.31 -15.36 18.66
N SER A 19 -19.59 -15.20 18.32
CA SER A 19 -20.09 -15.54 16.99
C SER A 19 -19.43 -14.60 15.99
N LEU A 20 -18.32 -15.02 15.42
CA LEU A 20 -17.67 -14.31 14.33
C LEU A 20 -18.61 -14.36 13.12
N SER A 21 -19.28 -13.24 12.83
CA SER A 21 -19.89 -13.05 11.52
C SER A 21 -18.86 -13.34 10.43
N PRO A 22 -19.25 -13.96 9.30
CA PRO A 22 -18.28 -14.33 8.29
C PRO A 22 -17.45 -13.10 7.87
N LEU A 23 -16.12 -13.20 7.99
CA LEU A 23 -15.18 -12.14 7.63
C LEU A 23 -15.19 -12.03 6.10
N SER A 24 -16.09 -11.22 5.55
CA SER A 24 -16.31 -11.11 4.10
C SER A 24 -15.40 -10.11 3.39
N SER A 25 -14.58 -9.36 4.12
CA SER A 25 -13.72 -8.33 3.53
C SER A 25 -12.26 -8.43 3.98
N ALA A 26 -11.35 -8.00 3.12
CA ALA A 26 -9.91 -7.91 3.43
C ALA A 26 -9.63 -7.03 4.66
N SER A 27 -10.47 -6.02 4.92
CA SER A 27 -10.35 -5.16 6.10
C SER A 27 -10.74 -5.91 7.38
N ALA A 28 -11.80 -6.73 7.34
CA ALA A 28 -12.20 -7.56 8.46
C ALA A 28 -11.14 -8.63 8.79
N ILE A 29 -10.56 -9.25 7.77
CA ILE A 29 -9.45 -10.20 7.91
C ILE A 29 -8.24 -9.50 8.54
N ARG A 30 -7.85 -8.31 8.04
CA ARG A 30 -6.75 -7.54 8.63
C ARG A 30 -6.99 -7.17 10.08
N SER A 31 -8.19 -6.69 10.45
CA SER A 31 -8.50 -6.33 11.83
C SER A 31 -8.48 -7.53 12.78
N ALA A 32 -8.80 -8.72 12.32
CA ALA A 32 -8.66 -9.94 13.10
C ALA A 32 -7.19 -10.32 13.39
N PHE A 33 -6.27 -9.91 12.50
CA PHE A 33 -4.83 -10.14 12.65
C PHE A 33 -4.12 -9.06 13.46
N LEU A 34 -4.47 -7.80 13.23
CA LEU A 34 -3.83 -6.69 13.94
C LEU A 34 -4.23 -6.76 15.41
N PRO A 35 -3.29 -6.59 16.36
CA PRO A 35 -3.67 -6.41 17.74
C PRO A 35 -4.62 -5.22 17.81
N ALA A 36 -5.78 -5.40 18.44
CA ALA A 36 -6.54 -4.27 18.92
C ALA A 36 -5.57 -3.42 19.74
N PHE A 37 -5.50 -2.12 19.43
CA PHE A 37 -4.81 -1.18 20.32
C PHE A 37 -5.66 -1.08 21.59
N ASP A 38 -5.45 -2.01 22.51
CA ASP A 38 -5.99 -1.90 23.85
C ASP A 38 -5.27 -0.74 24.52
N ASN A 39 -6.01 0.36 24.72
CA ASN A 39 -5.58 1.58 25.38
C ASN A 39 -5.21 1.39 26.86
N GLU A 40 -5.02 0.16 27.35
CA GLU A 40 -4.96 -0.12 28.80
C GLU A 40 -3.68 -0.81 29.31
N THR A 41 -2.61 -0.94 28.55
CA THR A 41 -1.38 -1.45 29.18
C THR A 41 -0.15 -0.63 28.81
N ASN A 42 0.19 0.28 29.72
CA ASN A 42 1.54 0.80 29.93
C ASN A 42 2.50 -0.35 30.29
N ASN A 43 2.96 -1.11 29.31
CA ASN A 43 4.08 -2.02 29.50
C ASN A 43 4.95 -2.04 28.24
N ASP A 44 6.20 -1.68 28.43
CA ASP A 44 7.28 -1.51 27.45
C ASP A 44 7.61 -2.75 26.58
N ASN A 45 6.78 -3.80 26.61
CA ASN A 45 7.02 -5.09 25.93
C ASN A 45 6.11 -5.39 24.74
N CYS A 46 5.40 -4.40 24.18
CA CYS A 46 4.44 -4.64 23.07
C CYS A 46 5.09 -4.70 21.66
N LEU A 47 6.40 -4.81 21.56
CA LEU A 47 7.09 -4.76 20.25
C LEU A 47 7.13 -6.07 19.48
N THR A 48 6.78 -7.22 20.10
CA THR A 48 6.76 -8.51 19.40
C THR A 48 5.61 -9.38 19.90
N MET A 49 4.56 -9.50 19.13
CA MET A 49 3.59 -10.58 19.34
C MET A 49 4.34 -11.92 19.28
N SER A 50 4.16 -12.76 20.31
CA SER A 50 4.74 -14.10 20.31
C SER A 50 4.24 -14.90 19.10
N HIS A 51 5.05 -15.83 18.58
CA HIS A 51 4.65 -16.73 17.51
C HIS A 51 3.36 -17.48 17.82
N GLN A 52 3.16 -17.91 19.08
CA GLN A 52 1.96 -18.60 19.54
C GLN A 52 0.70 -17.73 19.38
N THR A 53 0.76 -16.44 19.72
CA THR A 53 -0.38 -15.54 19.58
C THR A 53 -0.75 -15.30 18.12
N LYS A 54 0.25 -15.24 17.23
CA LYS A 54 0.02 -15.10 15.78
C LYS A 54 -0.61 -16.36 15.20
N GLN A 55 -0.14 -17.53 15.61
CA GLN A 55 -0.66 -18.82 15.19
C GLN A 55 -2.13 -18.98 15.58
N GLN A 56 -2.48 -18.69 16.84
CA GLN A 56 -3.87 -18.73 17.32
C GLN A 56 -4.79 -17.79 16.55
N LYS A 57 -4.33 -16.58 16.23
CA LYS A 57 -5.10 -15.64 15.40
C LYS A 57 -5.30 -16.14 13.98
N LEU A 58 -4.29 -16.78 13.40
CA LEU A 58 -4.37 -17.37 12.07
C LEU A 58 -5.37 -18.53 12.05
N GLU A 59 -5.34 -19.39 13.05
CA GLU A 59 -6.29 -20.50 13.21
C GLU A 59 -7.74 -20.01 13.32
N ASN A 60 -7.98 -18.92 14.03
CA ASN A 60 -9.30 -18.33 14.20
C ASN A 60 -9.91 -17.81 12.88
N ILE A 61 -9.08 -17.48 11.89
CA ILE A 61 -9.55 -16.97 10.60
C ILE A 61 -9.36 -17.98 9.46
N TYR A 62 -8.85 -19.16 9.75
CA TYR A 62 -8.60 -20.22 8.77
C TYR A 62 -9.79 -20.47 7.83
N SER A 63 -11.00 -20.60 8.41
CA SER A 63 -12.22 -20.84 7.65
C SER A 63 -12.61 -19.71 6.65
N HIS A 64 -11.97 -18.55 6.78
CA HIS A 64 -12.22 -17.37 5.93
C HIS A 64 -11.11 -17.13 4.89
N LEU A 65 -10.06 -17.96 4.89
CA LEU A 65 -8.93 -17.84 3.98
C LEU A 65 -8.91 -19.01 2.98
N PRO A 66 -8.53 -18.76 1.72
CA PRO A 66 -8.13 -19.84 0.83
C PRO A 66 -6.96 -20.64 1.43
N GLU A 67 -6.98 -21.96 1.28
CA GLU A 67 -5.97 -22.87 1.84
C GLU A 67 -4.52 -22.44 1.53
N ALA A 68 -4.23 -22.14 0.26
CA ALA A 68 -2.91 -21.68 -0.17
C ALA A 68 -2.46 -20.36 0.51
N VAL A 69 -3.41 -19.49 0.87
CA VAL A 69 -3.12 -18.25 1.62
C VAL A 69 -2.79 -18.61 3.06
N TYR A 70 -3.58 -19.47 3.68
CA TYR A 70 -3.33 -19.93 5.05
C TYR A 70 -1.96 -20.62 5.19
N GLU A 71 -1.62 -21.54 4.28
CA GLU A 71 -0.31 -22.21 4.25
C GLU A 71 0.83 -21.19 4.12
N THR A 72 0.73 -20.26 3.15
CA THR A 72 1.74 -19.21 2.96
C THR A 72 1.95 -18.38 4.22
N LEU A 73 0.86 -18.09 4.91
CA LEU A 73 0.87 -17.32 6.13
C LEU A 73 1.43 -18.11 7.32
N SER A 74 1.09 -19.39 7.43
CA SER A 74 1.60 -20.30 8.48
C SER A 74 3.10 -20.53 8.36
N ASP A 75 3.59 -20.70 7.12
CA ASP A 75 5.01 -20.91 6.84
C ASP A 75 5.87 -19.65 7.07
N ASN A 76 5.23 -18.48 7.07
CA ASN A 76 5.93 -17.21 7.20
C ASN A 76 5.32 -16.31 8.29
N PRO A 77 5.19 -16.75 9.54
CA PRO A 77 4.51 -16.01 10.60
C PRO A 77 5.18 -14.66 10.90
N ASP A 78 6.44 -14.50 10.53
CA ASP A 78 7.21 -13.26 10.70
C ASP A 78 6.99 -12.22 9.59
N ARG A 79 6.37 -12.60 8.49
CA ARG A 79 6.03 -11.69 7.39
C ARG A 79 4.70 -10.96 7.60
N PHE A 80 4.08 -11.15 8.76
CA PHE A 80 2.82 -10.51 9.14
C PHE A 80 3.02 -9.15 9.79
N PRO A 81 1.89 -8.46 9.95
CA PRO A 81 1.71 -7.13 9.39
C PRO A 81 2.74 -6.16 9.90
N ALA A 82 2.94 -5.13 9.08
CA ALA A 82 3.79 -3.99 9.34
C ALA A 82 3.59 -3.45 10.77
N ASN A 83 4.67 -3.09 11.43
CA ASN A 83 4.62 -2.37 12.70
C ASN A 83 4.03 -0.97 12.47
N ASN A 84 2.76 -0.81 12.80
CA ASN A 84 2.07 0.48 12.64
C ASN A 84 2.70 1.59 13.50
N MET A 85 3.41 1.26 14.59
CA MET A 85 4.09 2.25 15.41
C MET A 85 5.17 2.99 14.62
N LEU A 86 6.00 2.26 13.85
CA LEU A 86 7.02 2.90 13.00
C LEU A 86 6.39 3.82 11.95
N LEU A 87 5.25 3.43 11.37
CA LEU A 87 4.53 4.28 10.44
C LEU A 87 4.00 5.55 11.12
N ASN A 88 3.50 5.45 12.34
CA ASN A 88 3.02 6.58 13.13
C ASN A 88 4.15 7.57 13.42
N ASP A 89 5.29 7.08 13.87
CA ASP A 89 6.46 7.91 14.18
C ASP A 89 6.99 8.62 12.93
N MET A 90 7.08 7.91 11.81
CA MET A 90 7.49 8.50 10.52
C MET A 90 6.51 9.59 10.06
N MET A 91 5.20 9.35 10.20
CA MET A 91 4.17 10.33 9.83
C MET A 91 4.25 11.56 10.73
N TYR A 92 4.31 11.38 12.04
CA TYR A 92 4.41 12.50 12.97
C TYR A 92 5.66 13.33 12.72
N TYR A 93 6.81 12.69 12.58
CA TYR A 93 8.07 13.37 12.24
C TYR A 93 7.96 14.15 10.92
N LYS A 94 7.38 13.55 9.88
CA LYS A 94 7.22 14.20 8.57
C LYS A 94 6.35 15.46 8.68
N LEU A 95 5.21 15.38 9.35
CA LEU A 95 4.31 16.53 9.53
C LEU A 95 4.95 17.64 10.38
N LEU A 96 5.64 17.27 11.45
CA LEU A 96 6.33 18.22 12.31
C LEU A 96 7.48 18.92 11.58
N SER A 97 8.27 18.17 10.81
CA SER A 97 9.36 18.69 10.00
C SER A 97 8.85 19.68 8.95
N LEU A 98 7.80 19.33 8.21
CA LEU A 98 7.20 20.22 7.19
C LEU A 98 6.64 21.50 7.83
N LYS A 99 5.98 21.38 8.97
CA LYS A 99 5.47 22.54 9.74
C LYS A 99 6.63 23.45 10.19
N SER A 100 7.71 22.89 10.70
CA SER A 100 8.87 23.68 11.17
C SER A 100 9.58 24.42 10.03
N CYS A 101 9.57 23.87 8.82
CA CYS A 101 10.09 24.52 7.62
C CYS A 101 9.14 25.55 7.00
N GLY A 102 7.94 25.77 7.57
CA GLY A 102 6.94 26.65 7.00
C GLY A 102 6.35 26.19 5.67
N CYS A 103 6.51 24.89 5.34
CA CYS A 103 5.97 24.33 4.11
C CYS A 103 4.43 24.14 4.24
N THR A 104 3.69 24.52 3.20
CA THR A 104 2.27 24.16 3.10
C THR A 104 2.12 22.76 2.58
N LEU A 105 1.05 22.03 3.01
CA LEU A 105 0.85 20.65 2.60
C LEU A 105 0.07 20.51 1.28
N ASP A 106 -0.46 21.59 0.74
CA ASP A 106 -1.20 21.62 -0.53
C ASP A 106 -0.33 21.39 -1.78
N ILE A 107 0.99 21.34 -1.59
CA ILE A 107 1.94 20.88 -2.63
C ILE A 107 1.83 19.38 -2.88
N PHE A 108 1.28 18.61 -1.93
CA PHE A 108 1.13 17.16 -2.06
C PHE A 108 -0.20 16.78 -2.73
N SER A 109 -0.19 15.67 -3.42
CA SER A 109 -1.37 15.17 -4.12
C SER A 109 -2.52 14.90 -3.14
N ASP A 110 -3.75 15.19 -3.56
CA ASP A 110 -5.00 15.06 -2.77
C ASP A 110 -5.12 15.97 -1.53
N VAL A 111 -4.19 16.88 -1.30
CA VAL A 111 -4.24 17.83 -0.20
C VAL A 111 -4.70 19.20 -0.71
N SER A 112 -5.84 19.67 -0.20
CA SER A 112 -6.29 21.06 -0.41
C SER A 112 -5.71 21.98 0.66
N SER A 113 -5.73 23.31 0.42
CA SER A 113 -5.30 24.30 1.41
C SER A 113 -6.06 24.17 2.73
N ASP A 114 -7.38 24.00 2.68
CA ASP A 114 -8.22 23.79 3.89
C ASP A 114 -7.79 22.54 4.67
N LEU A 115 -7.48 21.45 3.95
CA LEU A 115 -7.00 20.22 4.60
C LEU A 115 -5.59 20.42 5.18
N SER A 116 -4.73 21.15 4.49
CA SER A 116 -3.38 21.51 4.97
C SER A 116 -3.45 22.27 6.30
N GLU A 117 -4.25 23.33 6.37
CA GLU A 117 -4.44 24.09 7.59
C GLU A 117 -5.02 23.24 8.72
N ARG A 118 -6.03 22.42 8.40
CA ARG A 118 -6.68 21.53 9.37
C ARG A 118 -5.69 20.52 9.95
N ILE A 119 -4.82 19.92 9.12
CA ILE A 119 -3.77 18.97 9.56
C ILE A 119 -2.84 19.67 10.56
N TYR A 120 -2.36 20.88 10.24
CA TYR A 120 -1.44 21.60 11.13
C TYR A 120 -2.11 22.10 12.41
N ASN A 121 -3.37 22.51 12.36
CA ASN A 121 -4.12 22.93 13.54
C ASN A 121 -4.40 21.79 14.50
N LYS A 122 -4.54 20.56 13.97
CA LYS A 122 -4.84 19.36 14.74
C LYS A 122 -3.60 18.52 15.06
N LEU A 123 -2.40 18.91 14.63
CA LEU A 123 -1.19 18.12 14.79
C LEU A 123 -0.86 17.79 16.25
N SER A 124 -1.21 18.66 17.20
CA SER A 124 -1.02 18.40 18.64
C SER A 124 -1.91 17.28 19.18
N GLU A 125 -2.96 16.90 18.45
CA GLU A 125 -3.87 15.80 18.81
C GLU A 125 -3.45 14.47 18.15
N PHE A 126 -2.33 14.45 17.41
CA PHE A 126 -1.83 13.24 16.77
C PHE A 126 -1.41 12.19 17.81
N LYS A 127 -1.97 11.00 17.72
CA LYS A 127 -1.58 9.83 18.51
C LYS A 127 -1.09 8.71 17.62
N ASP A 128 -1.88 8.38 16.62
CA ASP A 128 -1.60 7.39 15.59
C ASP A 128 -2.30 7.78 14.28
N PHE A 129 -1.93 7.11 13.19
CA PHE A 129 -2.38 7.41 11.84
C PHE A 129 -3.91 7.33 11.70
N GLU A 130 -4.52 6.27 12.24
CA GLU A 130 -5.95 6.01 12.08
C GLU A 130 -6.80 6.98 12.91
N SER A 131 -6.48 7.15 14.20
CA SER A 131 -7.19 8.10 15.06
C SER A 131 -7.03 9.54 14.59
N PHE A 132 -5.86 9.89 14.04
CA PHE A 132 -5.65 11.22 13.48
C PHE A 132 -6.49 11.42 12.21
N ALA A 133 -6.60 10.42 11.35
CA ALA A 133 -7.49 10.49 10.19
C ALA A 133 -8.97 10.69 10.61
N ASP A 134 -9.41 10.07 11.69
CA ASP A 134 -10.76 10.28 12.23
C ASP A 134 -10.96 11.69 12.79
N ILE A 135 -9.98 12.27 13.50
CA ILE A 135 -10.01 13.67 13.99
C ILE A 135 -10.11 14.66 12.81
N LEU A 136 -9.47 14.37 11.70
CA LEU A 136 -9.47 15.22 10.52
C LEU A 136 -10.78 15.13 9.70
N LYS A 137 -11.56 14.07 9.89
CA LYS A 137 -12.78 13.78 9.14
C LYS A 137 -13.83 14.89 9.24
N THR A 138 -14.49 15.16 8.13
CA THR A 138 -15.60 16.09 8.01
C THR A 138 -16.63 15.58 7.00
N LYS A 139 -17.73 16.32 6.77
CA LYS A 139 -18.66 16.00 5.68
C LYS A 139 -18.00 16.07 4.29
N GLN A 140 -16.98 16.92 4.11
CA GLN A 140 -16.26 17.08 2.83
C GLN A 140 -15.10 16.10 2.68
N TYR A 141 -14.50 15.68 3.79
CA TYR A 141 -13.32 14.81 3.82
C TYR A 141 -13.69 13.50 4.46
N THR A 142 -13.84 12.47 3.62
CA THR A 142 -14.04 11.09 4.09
C THR A 142 -12.75 10.54 4.68
N HIS A 143 -12.84 9.55 5.56
CA HIS A 143 -11.69 8.87 6.16
C HIS A 143 -10.70 8.38 5.08
N THR A 144 -11.20 7.71 4.03
CA THR A 144 -10.37 7.20 2.93
C THR A 144 -9.64 8.30 2.17
N ARG A 145 -10.27 9.48 1.99
CA ARG A 145 -9.60 10.61 1.35
C ARG A 145 -8.48 11.17 2.22
N ILE A 146 -8.70 11.25 3.53
CA ILE A 146 -7.69 11.74 4.47
C ILE A 146 -6.52 10.76 4.58
N THR A 147 -6.78 9.47 4.74
CA THR A 147 -5.70 8.46 4.82
C THR A 147 -4.85 8.45 3.54
N ARG A 148 -5.48 8.62 2.37
CA ARG A 148 -4.75 8.77 1.10
C ARG A 148 -3.91 10.05 1.07
N ALA A 149 -4.46 11.19 1.46
CA ALA A 149 -3.72 12.46 1.53
C ALA A 149 -2.53 12.38 2.49
N LEU A 150 -2.70 11.81 3.69
CA LEU A 150 -1.62 11.58 4.65
C LEU A 150 -0.54 10.65 4.06
N THR A 151 -0.94 9.59 3.36
CA THR A 151 0.00 8.70 2.68
C THR A 151 0.79 9.43 1.60
N HIS A 152 0.16 10.30 0.81
CA HIS A 152 0.86 11.11 -0.20
C HIS A 152 1.87 12.08 0.43
N ILE A 153 1.55 12.67 1.60
CA ILE A 153 2.50 13.49 2.35
C ILE A 153 3.69 12.65 2.82
N LEU A 154 3.43 11.46 3.36
CA LEU A 154 4.49 10.56 3.84
C LEU A 154 5.42 10.14 2.71
N LEU A 155 4.87 9.83 1.54
CA LEU A 155 5.61 9.42 0.35
C LEU A 155 6.24 10.59 -0.42
N ASP A 156 6.06 11.83 0.04
CA ASP A 156 6.51 13.05 -0.67
C ASP A 156 5.93 13.18 -2.09
N MET A 157 4.73 12.63 -2.32
CA MET A 157 4.07 12.59 -3.62
C MET A 157 3.48 13.94 -3.98
N LYS A 158 4.16 14.69 -4.85
CA LYS A 158 3.75 16.05 -5.23
C LYS A 158 2.63 16.03 -6.26
N ASP A 159 1.67 16.93 -6.10
CA ASP A 159 0.55 17.10 -7.02
C ASP A 159 1.02 17.48 -8.44
N SER A 160 2.09 18.29 -8.53
CA SER A 160 2.71 18.64 -9.81
C SER A 160 3.23 17.41 -10.58
N ASP A 161 3.83 16.44 -9.89
CA ASP A 161 4.38 15.24 -10.54
C ASP A 161 3.27 14.34 -11.06
N VAL A 162 2.19 14.19 -10.27
CA VAL A 162 1.00 13.42 -10.67
C VAL A 162 0.30 14.07 -11.87
N LYS A 163 0.13 15.40 -11.86
CA LYS A 163 -0.48 16.15 -12.97
C LYS A 163 0.38 16.13 -14.23
N ASN A 164 1.69 16.33 -14.08
CA ASN A 164 2.62 16.26 -15.23
C ASN A 164 2.62 14.87 -15.86
N PHE A 165 2.59 13.85 -15.04
CA PHE A 165 2.47 12.48 -15.52
C PHE A 165 1.13 12.26 -16.25
N ALA A 166 0.00 12.65 -15.64
CA ALA A 166 -1.31 12.50 -16.24
C ALA A 166 -1.44 13.26 -17.57
N SER A 167 -0.81 14.43 -17.70
CA SER A 167 -0.80 15.22 -18.94
C SER A 167 0.13 14.65 -20.01
N SER A 168 1.16 13.91 -19.62
CA SER A 168 2.09 13.27 -20.56
C SER A 168 1.57 11.95 -21.14
N LEU A 169 0.53 11.38 -20.53
CA LEU A 169 -0.15 10.22 -21.08
C LEU A 169 -0.95 10.66 -22.32
N CYS A 170 -0.50 10.24 -23.49
CA CYS A 170 -1.28 10.38 -24.72
C CYS A 170 -2.69 9.82 -24.50
N THR A 171 -3.67 10.58 -24.92
CA THR A 171 -5.09 10.61 -24.59
C THR A 171 -5.87 9.30 -24.55
N GLU A 172 -5.33 8.17 -24.98
CA GLU A 172 -6.06 6.91 -25.06
C GLU A 172 -5.50 5.76 -24.19
N LYS A 173 -4.21 5.80 -23.82
CA LYS A 173 -3.57 4.73 -23.04
C LYS A 173 -3.23 5.21 -21.63
N LYS A 174 -4.13 4.97 -20.66
CA LYS A 174 -4.00 5.40 -19.27
C LYS A 174 -3.14 4.48 -18.38
N ILE A 175 -2.39 3.54 -18.96
CA ILE A 175 -1.63 2.56 -18.18
C ILE A 175 -0.17 3.04 -18.08
N MET A 176 0.30 3.19 -16.83
CA MET A 176 1.62 3.70 -16.53
C MET A 176 2.71 2.69 -16.84
N TYR A 177 2.67 1.57 -16.20
CA TYR A 177 3.58 0.42 -16.35
C TYR A 177 2.97 -0.78 -15.66
N ALA A 178 3.50 -1.96 -15.93
CA ALA A 178 3.19 -3.18 -15.19
C ALA A 178 4.46 -3.73 -14.55
N ARG A 179 4.39 -4.12 -13.27
CA ARG A 179 5.45 -4.86 -12.59
C ARG A 179 5.14 -6.34 -12.63
N LEU A 180 6.05 -7.13 -13.18
CA LEU A 180 5.93 -8.57 -13.18
C LEU A 180 6.44 -9.14 -11.86
N LEU A 181 5.53 -9.61 -11.01
CA LEU A 181 5.85 -10.18 -9.70
C LEU A 181 6.11 -11.70 -9.77
N GLY A 182 5.41 -12.38 -10.68
CA GLY A 182 5.57 -13.82 -10.85
C GLY A 182 5.07 -14.29 -12.20
N MET A 183 5.56 -15.44 -12.67
CA MET A 183 5.10 -16.04 -13.91
C MET A 183 5.40 -17.55 -13.95
N ASN A 184 4.66 -18.27 -14.78
CA ASN A 184 5.00 -19.62 -15.12
C ASN A 184 6.18 -19.64 -16.12
N LYS A 185 7.23 -20.39 -15.82
CA LYS A 185 8.44 -20.51 -16.67
C LYS A 185 8.12 -20.84 -18.12
N LYS A 186 7.13 -21.72 -18.35
CA LYS A 186 6.70 -22.14 -19.71
C LYS A 186 5.98 -21.02 -20.49
N LYS A 187 5.53 -19.96 -19.82
CA LYS A 187 4.73 -18.87 -20.40
C LYS A 187 5.56 -17.60 -20.69
N GLY A 188 6.88 -17.63 -20.49
CA GLY A 188 7.75 -16.46 -20.67
C GLY A 188 7.68 -15.81 -22.06
N GLN A 189 7.32 -16.58 -23.09
CA GLN A 189 7.13 -16.05 -24.45
C GLN A 189 6.01 -15.02 -24.55
N LEU A 190 4.98 -15.07 -23.67
CA LEU A 190 3.87 -14.12 -23.68
C LEU A 190 4.31 -12.68 -23.40
N LEU A 191 5.41 -12.50 -22.66
CA LEU A 191 5.92 -11.16 -22.36
C LEU A 191 6.38 -10.41 -23.62
N ARG A 192 6.82 -11.13 -24.66
CA ARG A 192 7.25 -10.52 -25.93
C ARG A 192 6.11 -9.90 -26.73
N ASN A 193 4.88 -10.36 -26.47
CA ASN A 193 3.68 -9.90 -27.17
C ASN A 193 3.06 -8.66 -26.49
N ILE A 194 3.56 -8.26 -25.32
CA ILE A 194 3.09 -7.07 -24.60
C ILE A 194 3.89 -5.88 -25.08
N THR A 195 3.30 -5.11 -25.98
CA THR A 195 3.92 -3.90 -26.55
C THR A 195 3.24 -2.61 -26.12
N ASP A 196 2.03 -2.70 -25.56
CA ASP A 196 1.18 -1.56 -25.25
C ASP A 196 1.50 -0.86 -23.92
N ILE A 197 2.27 -1.52 -23.06
CA ILE A 197 2.68 -1.00 -21.75
C ILE A 197 4.12 -1.43 -21.43
N PRO A 198 4.91 -0.61 -20.75
CA PRO A 198 6.23 -1.03 -20.28
C PRO A 198 6.10 -2.06 -19.16
N VAL A 199 6.69 -3.24 -19.35
CA VAL A 199 6.70 -4.32 -18.36
C VAL A 199 8.04 -4.37 -17.64
N ILE A 200 8.02 -4.06 -16.34
CA ILE A 200 9.21 -4.06 -15.49
C ILE A 200 9.38 -5.46 -14.90
N THR A 201 10.42 -6.14 -15.31
CA THR A 201 10.81 -7.47 -14.80
C THR A 201 11.87 -7.38 -13.71
N LYS A 202 12.66 -6.29 -13.70
CA LYS A 202 13.67 -5.98 -12.68
C LYS A 202 13.66 -4.48 -12.42
N VAL A 203 13.57 -4.11 -11.14
CA VAL A 203 13.55 -2.71 -10.70
C VAL A 203 14.78 -1.94 -11.21
N ALA A 204 15.97 -2.54 -11.14
CA ALA A 204 17.21 -1.93 -11.63
C ALA A 204 17.20 -1.56 -13.13
N ASN A 205 16.34 -2.18 -13.92
CA ASN A 205 16.23 -1.95 -15.36
C ASN A 205 15.03 -1.07 -15.75
N ALA A 206 14.30 -0.53 -14.78
CA ALA A 206 13.06 0.20 -15.02
C ALA A 206 13.27 1.41 -15.96
N SER A 207 14.24 2.27 -15.69
CA SER A 207 14.52 3.45 -16.53
C SER A 207 14.80 3.07 -17.98
N ARG A 208 15.63 2.05 -18.20
CA ARG A 208 15.92 1.57 -19.56
C ARG A 208 14.68 0.97 -20.25
N THR A 209 13.78 0.37 -19.47
CA THR A 209 12.50 -0.14 -19.99
C THR A 209 11.59 1.02 -20.41
N PHE A 210 11.56 2.09 -19.65
CA PHE A 210 10.80 3.30 -19.98
C PHE A 210 11.34 4.03 -21.20
N GLU A 211 12.67 4.16 -21.32
CA GLU A 211 13.33 4.73 -22.51
C GLU A 211 12.92 3.97 -23.77
N LYS A 212 13.11 2.66 -23.79
CA LYS A 212 12.73 1.80 -24.91
C LYS A 212 11.24 1.89 -25.26
N PHE A 213 10.38 1.99 -24.25
CA PHE A 213 8.95 2.12 -24.46
C PHE A 213 8.60 3.50 -25.03
N SER A 214 9.25 4.55 -24.58
CA SER A 214 9.13 5.90 -25.14
C SER A 214 9.50 5.93 -26.62
N ASP A 215 10.62 5.29 -26.99
CA ASP A 215 11.09 5.21 -28.39
C ASP A 215 10.10 4.45 -29.30
N LEU A 216 9.39 3.47 -28.74
CA LEU A 216 8.34 2.73 -29.47
C LEU A 216 7.02 3.49 -29.57
N LEU A 217 6.73 4.36 -28.61
CA LEU A 217 5.46 5.10 -28.52
C LEU A 217 5.45 6.34 -29.41
N PHE A 218 6.59 6.99 -29.54
CA PHE A 218 6.75 8.23 -30.30
C PHE A 218 7.46 7.95 -31.62
N ASP A 219 6.88 8.44 -32.73
CA ASP A 219 7.51 8.40 -34.04
C ASP A 219 8.71 9.34 -34.06
N ASP A 220 9.64 9.09 -35.00
CA ASP A 220 10.85 9.92 -35.25
C ASP A 220 10.55 11.41 -35.49
N ASN A 221 9.30 11.76 -35.78
CA ASN A 221 8.85 13.13 -36.00
C ASN A 221 8.51 13.88 -34.71
N VAL A 222 8.45 13.19 -33.53
CA VAL A 222 8.16 13.81 -32.24
C VAL A 222 9.46 14.34 -31.64
N PRO A 223 9.50 15.61 -31.17
CA PRO A 223 10.71 16.16 -30.59
C PRO A 223 11.25 15.31 -29.42
N LEU A 224 12.55 15.02 -29.42
CA LEU A 224 13.25 14.29 -28.36
C LEU A 224 12.95 14.81 -26.95
N LYS A 225 12.65 16.10 -26.83
CA LYS A 225 12.24 16.70 -25.54
C LYS A 225 10.98 16.06 -24.97
N ASN A 226 10.03 15.66 -25.82
CA ASN A 226 8.79 15.02 -25.36
C ASN A 226 9.04 13.58 -24.90
N HIS A 227 9.94 12.84 -25.55
CA HIS A 227 10.38 11.52 -25.13
C HIS A 227 11.02 11.58 -23.75
N ASN A 228 11.96 12.50 -23.54
CA ASN A 228 12.65 12.67 -22.27
C ASN A 228 11.67 13.06 -21.15
N THR A 229 10.75 14.00 -21.42
CA THR A 229 9.74 14.43 -20.45
C THR A 229 8.83 13.28 -20.04
N PHE A 230 8.40 12.45 -20.97
CA PHE A 230 7.56 11.27 -20.69
C PHE A 230 8.32 10.25 -19.83
N THR A 231 9.55 9.91 -20.22
CA THR A 231 10.41 8.97 -19.49
C THR A 231 10.73 9.48 -18.08
N ASP A 232 11.01 10.78 -17.92
CA ASP A 232 11.27 11.40 -16.63
C ASP A 232 10.04 11.35 -15.71
N ASN A 233 8.85 11.59 -16.25
CA ASN A 233 7.60 11.49 -15.49
C ASN A 233 7.31 10.05 -15.05
N LEU A 234 7.54 9.05 -15.93
CA LEU A 234 7.45 7.63 -15.55
C LEU A 234 8.44 7.27 -14.44
N ASN A 235 9.68 7.69 -14.55
CA ASN A 235 10.72 7.46 -13.55
C ASN A 235 10.35 8.09 -12.20
N LYS A 236 9.75 9.28 -12.19
CA LYS A 236 9.30 9.93 -10.94
C LYS A 236 8.19 9.13 -10.26
N VAL A 237 7.16 8.73 -11.01
CA VAL A 237 6.07 7.93 -10.45
C VAL A 237 6.58 6.58 -9.95
N PHE A 238 7.47 5.95 -10.69
CA PHE A 238 8.08 4.68 -10.28
C PHE A 238 8.91 4.82 -8.98
N LYS A 239 9.59 5.95 -8.78
CA LYS A 239 10.31 6.21 -7.52
C LYS A 239 9.38 6.23 -6.30
N TYR A 240 8.15 6.75 -6.43
CA TYR A 240 7.17 6.69 -5.33
C TYR A 240 6.78 5.26 -4.99
N ASP A 241 6.60 4.39 -6.00
CA ASP A 241 6.29 2.97 -5.81
C ASP A 241 7.44 2.27 -5.05
N ILE A 242 8.68 2.48 -5.46
CA ILE A 242 9.84 1.92 -4.77
C ILE A 242 10.00 2.48 -3.36
N PHE A 243 9.81 3.79 -3.17
CA PHE A 243 9.89 4.40 -1.84
C PHE A 243 8.82 3.85 -0.89
N ALA A 244 7.60 3.66 -1.37
CA ALA A 244 6.53 3.02 -0.59
C ALA A 244 6.89 1.59 -0.18
N SER A 245 7.45 0.81 -1.11
CA SER A 245 7.91 -0.56 -0.84
C SER A 245 9.02 -0.59 0.21
N GLU A 246 9.98 0.33 0.16
CA GLU A 246 11.07 0.42 1.14
C GLU A 246 10.57 0.83 2.53
N LEU A 247 9.63 1.78 2.62
CA LEU A 247 8.99 2.13 3.89
C LEU A 247 8.23 0.93 4.46
N TYR A 248 7.47 0.22 3.63
CA TYR A 248 6.77 -0.98 4.05
C TYR A 248 7.75 -2.05 4.54
N ARG A 249 8.83 -2.29 3.79
CA ARG A 249 9.91 -3.22 4.17
C ARG A 249 10.50 -2.87 5.54
N HIS A 250 10.74 -1.59 5.80
CA HIS A 250 11.22 -1.13 7.10
C HIS A 250 10.21 -1.43 8.22
N CYS A 251 8.92 -1.17 8.00
CA CYS A 251 7.85 -1.52 8.94
C CYS A 251 7.74 -3.04 9.18
N MET A 252 8.20 -3.86 8.24
CA MET A 252 8.31 -5.32 8.36
C MET A 252 9.64 -5.77 8.96
N ASN A 253 10.41 -4.88 9.61
CA ASN A 253 11.73 -5.16 10.17
C ASN A 253 12.71 -5.76 9.14
N ASN A 254 12.63 -5.33 7.88
CA ASN A 254 13.44 -5.81 6.75
C ASN A 254 13.35 -7.32 6.49
N LYS A 255 12.26 -7.97 6.89
CA LYS A 255 12.05 -9.41 6.68
C LYS A 255 11.69 -9.78 5.24
N ILE A 256 11.29 -8.82 4.44
CA ILE A 256 11.09 -8.98 2.99
C ILE A 256 12.32 -8.47 2.24
N PRO A 257 12.68 -9.11 1.10
CA PRO A 257 13.82 -8.66 0.31
C PRO A 257 13.60 -7.23 -0.21
N ASP A 258 14.69 -6.50 -0.37
CA ASP A 258 14.71 -5.20 -1.02
C ASP A 258 14.27 -5.33 -2.49
N GLU A 259 13.55 -4.34 -2.99
CA GLU A 259 12.95 -4.34 -4.32
C GLU A 259 13.97 -4.52 -5.47
N TYR A 260 15.19 -4.01 -5.29
CA TYR A 260 16.26 -4.16 -6.29
C TYR A 260 16.83 -5.58 -6.35
N ARG A 261 16.69 -6.35 -5.26
CA ARG A 261 17.13 -7.74 -5.14
C ARG A 261 15.99 -8.74 -5.34
N ALA A 262 14.74 -8.27 -5.20
CA ALA A 262 13.58 -9.11 -5.42
C ALA A 262 13.57 -9.60 -6.88
N GLY A 263 13.58 -10.90 -7.07
CA GLY A 263 13.42 -11.55 -8.36
C GLY A 263 11.95 -11.80 -8.70
N ILE A 264 11.69 -12.14 -9.95
CA ILE A 264 10.37 -12.63 -10.37
C ILE A 264 10.17 -14.02 -9.78
N TYR A 265 9.03 -14.26 -9.13
CA TYR A 265 8.65 -15.59 -8.70
C TYR A 265 8.38 -16.47 -9.94
N MET A 266 9.08 -17.62 -10.03
CA MET A 266 9.00 -18.52 -11.17
C MET A 266 8.41 -19.86 -10.73
N GLN A 267 7.22 -20.15 -11.19
CA GLN A 267 6.52 -21.42 -10.92
C GLN A 267 6.77 -22.45 -12.04
#